data_3968e4f8d4a949392f95ba3b20dde42f
#
_entry.id   3968e4f8d4a949392f95ba3b20dde42f
#
_cell.length_a   1.000
_cell.length_b   1.000
_cell.length_c   1.000
_cell.angle_alpha   90.00
_cell.angle_beta   90.00
_cell.angle_gamma   90.00
#
_symmetry.space_group_name_H-M   'P 1'
#
loop_
_entity.id
_entity.type
_entity.pdbx_description
1 polymer ?
#
loop_
_entity_poly.entity_id
_entity_poly.type
_entity_poly.pdbx_seq_one_letter_code
_entity_poly.pdbx_strand_id
1 'polypeptide(L)'
;MPKRIKINVPLVLSFSDAEKQGTIQPHDDALVVTLRIGGYDVKRVMVDQGSPAEIMYLDLYKVLGLKPEDLTVYSSPLVSFKGKIVVPKGQIRLPVQAGTDLVEVDFIVVDAFSPYTAIMGRPWLHSLGAVSSTHHQKVKYLSGGQVLEIVGSQSVAR
;
A
#
# COMPACT_ATOMS: atom_id res chain seq x y z
N MET A 1 -3.79 -30.79 23.02
CA MET A 1 -3.30 -30.32 22.67
C MET A 1 -2.96 -30.51 22.53
N PRO A 2 -3.04 -30.28 22.36
CA PRO A 2 -2.30 -30.06 22.04
C PRO A 2 -1.88 -29.87 21.74
N LYS A 3 -1.68 -29.51 21.79
CA LYS A 3 -0.92 -28.97 21.54
C LYS A 3 -0.50 -29.02 21.00
N ARG A 4 -0.72 -29.03 20.98
CA ARG A 4 -0.08 -28.81 20.41
C ARG A 4 0.80 -28.81 20.18
N ILE A 5 1.22 -29.08 20.28
CA ILE A 5 2.07 -28.81 19.89
C ILE A 5 2.40 -28.41 19.22
N LYS A 6 2.43 -28.02 19.25
CA LYS A 6 2.68 -27.52 18.46
C LYS A 6 3.72 -27.33 17.94
N ILE A 7 4.26 -27.94 17.81
CA ILE A 7 5.08 -27.30 17.04
C ILE A 7 4.75 -26.71 16.02
N ASN A 8 5.00 -25.73 16.02
CA ASN A 8 4.59 -25.03 14.88
C ASN A 8 5.77 -24.55 14.10
N VAL A 9 5.86 -24.95 12.89
CA VAL A 9 6.78 -24.33 11.96
C VAL A 9 6.19 -22.97 11.62
N PRO A 10 6.85 -21.86 11.96
CA PRO A 10 6.33 -20.54 11.63
C PRO A 10 6.20 -20.39 10.12
N LEU A 11 5.13 -19.75 9.68
CA LEU A 11 5.01 -19.39 8.28
C LEU A 11 6.01 -18.29 7.97
N VAL A 12 6.77 -18.47 6.90
CA VAL A 12 7.79 -17.51 6.46
C VAL A 12 7.32 -16.85 5.20
N LEU A 13 7.36 -15.51 5.21
CA LEU A 13 7.07 -14.73 4.01
C LEU A 13 8.35 -14.59 3.21
N SER A 14 8.38 -15.18 2.04
CA SER A 14 9.55 -15.19 1.17
C SER A 14 9.15 -15.10 -0.29
N PHE A 15 10.11 -14.81 -1.14
CA PHE A 15 9.92 -14.75 -2.59
C PHE A 15 10.96 -15.64 -3.24
N SER A 16 10.52 -16.44 -4.21
CA SER A 16 11.38 -17.34 -4.96
C SER A 16 11.48 -16.93 -6.42
N ASP A 17 12.46 -17.48 -7.13
CA ASP A 17 12.58 -17.22 -8.57
C ASP A 17 11.35 -17.71 -9.35
N ALA A 18 10.73 -18.81 -8.91
CA ALA A 18 9.53 -19.33 -9.55
C ALA A 18 8.38 -18.33 -9.50
N GLU A 19 8.35 -17.46 -8.50
CA GLU A 19 7.30 -16.48 -8.35
C GLU A 19 7.44 -15.27 -9.27
N LYS A 20 8.51 -15.22 -10.07
CA LYS A 20 8.64 -14.23 -11.14
C LYS A 20 7.83 -14.60 -12.37
N GLN A 21 7.26 -15.81 -12.42
CA GLN A 21 6.41 -16.21 -13.54
C GLN A 21 5.23 -15.25 -13.66
N GLY A 22 4.91 -14.86 -14.88
CA GLY A 22 3.88 -13.86 -15.13
C GLY A 22 4.40 -12.43 -15.07
N THR A 23 5.66 -12.23 -14.64
CA THR A 23 6.30 -10.93 -14.72
C THR A 23 7.24 -10.86 -15.93
N ILE A 24 7.46 -9.65 -16.42
CA ILE A 24 8.40 -9.40 -17.52
C ILE A 24 9.76 -9.12 -16.87
N GLN A 25 10.75 -9.94 -17.19
CA GLN A 25 12.10 -9.83 -16.61
C GLN A 25 13.13 -9.60 -17.71
N PRO A 26 14.21 -8.83 -17.46
CA PRO A 26 14.42 -8.00 -16.27
C PRO A 26 13.56 -6.74 -16.32
N HIS A 27 13.27 -6.16 -15.15
CA HIS A 27 12.49 -4.93 -15.08
C HIS A 27 12.85 -4.11 -13.83
N ASP A 28 12.48 -2.82 -13.87
CA ASP A 28 12.54 -1.92 -12.73
C ASP A 28 11.19 -1.25 -12.48
N ASP A 29 10.10 -1.91 -12.89
CA ASP A 29 8.75 -1.37 -12.75
C ASP A 29 8.36 -1.21 -11.28
N ALA A 30 7.69 -0.12 -10.97
CA ALA A 30 7.10 0.08 -9.64
C ALA A 30 6.07 -1.00 -9.35
N LEU A 31 5.87 -1.29 -8.07
CA LEU A 31 4.83 -2.20 -7.65
C LEU A 31 3.52 -1.41 -7.54
N VAL A 32 2.63 -1.61 -8.51
CA VAL A 32 1.37 -0.89 -8.61
C VAL A 32 0.23 -1.88 -8.48
N VAL A 33 -0.68 -1.60 -7.55
CA VAL A 33 -1.77 -2.52 -7.19
C VAL A 33 -3.11 -1.80 -7.23
N THR A 34 -4.18 -2.59 -7.20
CA THR A 34 -5.53 -2.10 -6.96
C THR A 34 -5.90 -2.45 -5.52
N LEU A 35 -6.34 -1.46 -4.76
CA LEU A 35 -6.76 -1.65 -3.38
C LEU A 35 -8.14 -1.07 -3.17
N ARG A 36 -8.88 -1.66 -2.22
CA ARG A 36 -10.16 -1.09 -1.82
C ARG A 36 -9.93 -0.07 -0.71
N ILE A 37 -10.11 1.20 -1.05
CA ILE A 37 -9.89 2.33 -0.15
C ILE A 37 -11.19 3.07 0.03
N GLY A 38 -11.65 3.19 1.29
CA GLY A 38 -12.89 3.91 1.58
C GLY A 38 -14.10 3.30 0.90
N GLY A 39 -14.08 2.00 0.62
CA GLY A 39 -15.18 1.30 -0.04
C GLY A 39 -15.14 1.35 -1.57
N TYR A 40 -14.11 1.91 -2.17
CA TYR A 40 -13.96 1.98 -3.62
C TYR A 40 -12.72 1.23 -4.08
N ASP A 41 -12.81 0.59 -5.24
CA ASP A 41 -11.65 -0.06 -5.86
C ASP A 41 -10.78 1.02 -6.52
N VAL A 42 -9.63 1.26 -5.93
CA VAL A 42 -8.71 2.30 -6.36
C VAL A 42 -7.54 1.67 -7.10
N LYS A 43 -7.37 2.06 -8.36
CA LYS A 43 -6.29 1.56 -9.20
C LYS A 43 -5.07 2.49 -9.10
N ARG A 44 -3.94 2.01 -9.59
CA ARG A 44 -2.69 2.78 -9.69
C ARG A 44 -2.17 3.22 -8.33
N VAL A 45 -2.31 2.34 -7.33
CA VAL A 45 -1.74 2.57 -6.01
C VAL A 45 -0.32 1.99 -6.00
N MET A 46 0.67 2.83 -5.75
CA MET A 46 2.05 2.38 -5.67
C MET A 46 2.35 1.90 -4.25
N VAL A 47 2.97 0.73 -4.13
CA VAL A 47 3.47 0.24 -2.85
C VAL A 47 4.96 0.54 -2.79
N ASP A 48 5.36 1.34 -1.81
CA ASP A 48 6.74 1.80 -1.65
C ASP A 48 7.19 1.60 -0.21
N GLN A 49 7.96 0.55 0.03
CA GLN A 49 8.45 0.24 1.36
C GLN A 49 9.45 1.29 1.87
N GLY A 50 9.98 2.13 1.00
CA GLY A 50 10.83 3.25 1.38
C GLY A 50 10.07 4.47 1.87
N SER A 51 8.76 4.52 1.63
CA SER A 51 7.96 5.67 2.05
C SER A 51 7.62 5.58 3.54
N PRO A 52 7.89 6.64 4.33
CA PRO A 52 7.58 6.64 5.76
C PRO A 52 6.11 6.93 6.07
N ALA A 53 5.29 7.17 5.05
CA ALA A 53 3.88 7.53 5.24
C ALA A 53 3.07 7.06 4.04
N GLU A 54 1.75 6.98 4.23
CA GLU A 54 0.82 6.79 3.12
C GLU A 54 0.41 8.16 2.59
N ILE A 55 0.40 8.29 1.26
CA ILE A 55 0.10 9.55 0.57
C ILE A 55 -1.13 9.33 -0.31
N MET A 56 -2.04 10.28 -0.29
CA MET A 56 -3.15 10.32 -1.23
C MET A 56 -3.03 11.61 -2.05
N TYR A 57 -3.06 11.48 -3.36
CA TYR A 57 -3.02 12.65 -4.23
C TYR A 57 -4.41 13.28 -4.29
N LEU A 58 -4.44 14.60 -4.39
CA LEU A 58 -5.68 15.38 -4.30
C LEU A 58 -6.71 14.95 -5.34
N ASP A 59 -6.28 14.55 -6.53
CA ASP A 59 -7.21 14.09 -7.57
C ASP A 59 -8.03 12.88 -7.10
N LEU A 60 -7.39 11.91 -6.46
CA LEU A 60 -8.11 10.77 -5.89
C LEU A 60 -9.05 11.22 -4.77
N TYR A 61 -8.59 12.12 -3.91
CA TYR A 61 -9.38 12.63 -2.81
C TYR A 61 -10.70 13.21 -3.32
N LYS A 62 -10.63 13.98 -4.41
CA LYS A 62 -11.82 14.57 -5.03
C LYS A 62 -12.71 13.51 -5.67
N VAL A 63 -12.12 12.54 -6.37
CA VAL A 63 -12.88 11.47 -7.03
C VAL A 63 -13.67 10.64 -6.00
N LEU A 64 -13.11 10.45 -4.81
CA LEU A 64 -13.80 9.73 -3.73
C LEU A 64 -14.95 10.53 -3.13
N GLY A 65 -15.17 11.76 -3.56
CA GLY A 65 -16.26 12.60 -3.06
C GLY A 65 -16.03 13.17 -1.68
N LEU A 66 -14.79 13.15 -1.21
CA LEU A 66 -14.43 13.69 0.09
C LEU A 66 -14.33 15.21 0.02
N LYS A 67 -14.68 15.88 1.12
CA LYS A 67 -14.77 17.34 1.16
C LYS A 67 -13.58 17.93 1.92
N PRO A 68 -13.25 19.22 1.68
CA PRO A 68 -12.17 19.87 2.43
C PRO A 68 -12.37 19.82 3.94
N GLU A 69 -13.60 19.88 4.43
CA GLU A 69 -13.90 19.82 5.87
C GLU A 69 -13.69 18.44 6.46
N ASP A 70 -13.55 17.39 5.66
CA ASP A 70 -13.25 16.05 6.13
C ASP A 70 -11.77 15.89 6.51
N LEU A 71 -10.91 16.83 6.08
CA LEU A 71 -9.50 16.80 6.40
C LEU A 71 -9.23 17.27 7.81
N THR A 72 -8.35 16.57 8.50
CA THR A 72 -7.80 17.04 9.77
C THR A 72 -6.43 17.65 9.52
N VAL A 73 -5.99 18.50 10.45
CA VAL A 73 -4.69 19.12 10.35
C VAL A 73 -3.61 18.05 10.54
N TYR A 74 -2.66 18.01 9.60
CA TYR A 74 -1.50 17.15 9.77
C TYR A 74 -0.54 17.83 10.76
N SER A 75 0.02 17.04 11.70
CA SER A 75 0.83 17.59 12.81
C SER A 75 2.10 18.27 12.31
N SER A 76 2.62 17.88 11.16
CA SER A 76 3.77 18.53 10.53
C SER A 76 3.28 19.31 9.32
N PRO A 77 3.50 20.63 9.24
CA PRO A 77 3.00 21.40 8.11
C PRO A 77 3.73 21.14 6.79
N LEU A 78 4.85 20.43 6.83
CA LEU A 78 5.63 20.11 5.64
C LEU A 78 5.90 18.63 5.58
N VAL A 79 5.88 18.09 4.37
CA VAL A 79 6.21 16.68 4.10
C VAL A 79 7.31 16.66 3.05
N SER A 80 8.38 15.91 3.35
CA SER A 80 9.43 15.67 2.37
C SER A 80 9.10 14.38 1.64
N PHE A 81 8.95 14.50 0.30
CA PHE A 81 8.69 13.33 -0.48
C PHE A 81 9.19 13.53 -1.92
N LYS A 82 9.74 12.49 -2.53
CA LYS A 82 10.35 12.55 -3.86
C LYS A 82 11.42 13.64 -3.97
N GLY A 83 12.20 13.85 -2.91
CA GLY A 83 13.23 14.88 -2.90
C GLY A 83 12.71 16.30 -2.84
N LYS A 84 11.41 16.49 -2.60
CA LYS A 84 10.79 17.81 -2.52
C LYS A 84 10.09 17.97 -1.18
N ILE A 85 9.95 19.22 -0.77
CA ILE A 85 9.16 19.59 0.42
C ILE A 85 7.83 20.13 -0.08
N VAL A 86 6.73 19.55 0.38
CA VAL A 86 5.39 19.96 0.01
C VAL A 86 4.58 20.30 1.26
N VAL A 87 3.62 21.20 1.10
CA VAL A 87 2.67 21.52 2.17
C VAL A 87 1.46 20.62 1.97
N PRO A 88 1.15 19.72 2.93
CA PRO A 88 -0.01 18.85 2.79
C PRO A 88 -1.30 19.65 2.93
N LYS A 89 -2.36 19.17 2.27
CA LYS A 89 -3.71 19.72 2.44
C LYS A 89 -4.29 19.33 3.79
N GLY A 90 -3.83 18.22 4.35
CA GLY A 90 -4.30 17.68 5.62
C GLY A 90 -4.17 16.17 5.62
N GLN A 91 -4.91 15.55 6.51
CA GLN A 91 -4.84 14.10 6.73
C GLN A 91 -6.25 13.54 6.78
N ILE A 92 -6.44 12.33 6.25
CA ILE A 92 -7.73 11.63 6.28
C ILE A 92 -7.49 10.18 6.67
N ARG A 93 -8.34 9.65 7.55
CA ARG A 93 -8.32 8.24 7.91
C ARG A 93 -9.39 7.51 7.13
N LEU A 94 -8.97 6.49 6.39
CA LEU A 94 -9.88 5.67 5.58
C LEU A 94 -9.55 4.20 5.77
N PRO A 95 -10.58 3.33 5.69
CA PRO A 95 -10.34 1.90 5.72
C PRO A 95 -9.72 1.43 4.40
N VAL A 96 -8.72 0.58 4.50
CA VAL A 96 -8.10 -0.07 3.35
C VAL A 96 -8.28 -1.58 3.51
N GLN A 97 -8.91 -2.20 2.55
CA GLN A 97 -9.19 -3.63 2.59
C GLN A 97 -8.22 -4.38 1.70
N ALA A 98 -7.59 -5.39 2.28
CA ALA A 98 -6.74 -6.35 1.58
C ALA A 98 -7.30 -7.74 1.87
N GLY A 99 -7.90 -8.38 0.86
CA GLY A 99 -8.63 -9.64 1.07
C GLY A 99 -9.79 -9.40 2.04
N THR A 100 -9.80 -10.13 3.16
CA THR A 100 -10.79 -9.95 4.22
C THR A 100 -10.28 -9.06 5.36
N ASP A 101 -9.02 -8.61 5.28
CA ASP A 101 -8.42 -7.80 6.32
C ASP A 101 -8.67 -6.31 6.06
N LEU A 102 -9.14 -5.62 7.08
CA LEU A 102 -9.44 -4.20 7.01
C LEU A 102 -8.53 -3.46 7.97
N VAL A 103 -7.80 -2.48 7.45
CA VAL A 103 -6.88 -1.67 8.25
C VAL A 103 -7.25 -0.20 8.05
N GLU A 104 -7.37 0.53 9.17
CA GLU A 104 -7.55 1.98 9.11
C GLU A 104 -6.21 2.64 8.83
N VAL A 105 -6.18 3.48 7.81
CA VAL A 105 -4.95 4.10 7.32
C VAL A 105 -5.09 5.61 7.34
N ASP A 106 -4.08 6.28 7.85
CA ASP A 106 -4.00 7.74 7.83
C ASP A 106 -3.24 8.18 6.58
N PHE A 107 -3.96 8.79 5.64
CA PHE A 107 -3.37 9.31 4.42
C PHE A 107 -3.05 10.79 4.57
N ILE A 108 -1.85 11.17 4.17
CA ILE A 108 -1.50 12.59 4.01
C ILE A 108 -1.92 12.97 2.60
N VAL A 109 -2.79 13.98 2.49
CA VAL A 109 -3.32 14.42 1.20
C VAL A 109 -2.44 15.55 0.68
N VAL A 110 -1.93 15.38 -0.52
CA VAL A 110 -1.06 16.36 -1.15
C VAL A 110 -1.59 16.75 -2.52
N ASP A 111 -1.42 18.03 -2.88
CA ASP A 111 -1.76 18.55 -4.19
C ASP A 111 -0.48 18.60 -5.02
N ALA A 112 -0.21 17.50 -5.70
CA ALA A 112 0.97 17.37 -6.54
C ALA A 112 0.64 16.46 -7.72
N PHE A 113 1.34 16.65 -8.81
CA PHE A 113 1.20 15.78 -9.96
C PHE A 113 1.83 14.41 -9.66
N SER A 114 1.11 13.35 -10.02
CA SER A 114 1.64 11.99 -9.92
C SER A 114 0.92 11.09 -10.92
N PRO A 115 1.63 10.14 -11.52
CA PRO A 115 0.98 9.09 -12.31
C PRO A 115 0.23 8.08 -11.43
N TYR A 116 0.41 8.15 -10.11
CA TYR A 116 -0.26 7.25 -9.16
C TYR A 116 -1.38 7.97 -8.45
N THR A 117 -2.35 7.20 -7.94
CA THR A 117 -3.48 7.74 -7.17
C THR A 117 -3.13 7.90 -5.70
N ALA A 118 -2.32 6.99 -5.20
CA ALA A 118 -1.90 6.96 -3.81
C ALA A 118 -0.59 6.19 -3.68
N ILE A 119 0.07 6.36 -2.53
CA ILE A 119 1.27 5.60 -2.18
C ILE A 119 1.02 4.95 -0.83
N MET A 120 1.20 3.63 -0.77
CA MET A 120 1.16 2.87 0.47
C MET A 120 2.59 2.64 0.94
N GLY A 121 2.89 3.04 2.15
CA GLY A 121 4.23 3.00 2.70
C GLY A 121 4.41 1.98 3.82
N ARG A 122 5.47 2.19 4.61
CA ARG A 122 5.82 1.29 5.70
C ARG A 122 4.74 1.14 6.76
N PRO A 123 4.02 2.19 7.19
CA PRO A 123 3.03 1.99 8.25
C PRO A 123 1.96 0.97 7.88
N TRP A 124 1.46 1.03 6.64
CA TRP A 124 0.47 0.06 6.17
C TRP A 124 1.07 -1.34 6.07
N LEU A 125 2.26 -1.46 5.49
CA LEU A 125 2.93 -2.76 5.38
C LEU A 125 3.15 -3.37 6.77
N HIS A 126 3.58 -2.57 7.74
CA HIS A 126 3.77 -3.03 9.12
C HIS A 126 2.45 -3.45 9.76
N SER A 127 1.36 -2.72 9.50
CA SER A 127 0.04 -3.07 10.04
C SER A 127 -0.42 -4.44 9.58
N LEU A 128 -0.07 -4.83 8.36
CA LEU A 128 -0.40 -6.15 7.82
C LEU A 128 0.65 -7.20 8.17
N GLY A 129 1.79 -6.80 8.72
CA GLY A 129 2.93 -7.70 8.84
C GLY A 129 3.40 -8.17 7.48
N ALA A 130 3.31 -7.29 6.48
CA ALA A 130 3.53 -7.65 5.09
C ALA A 130 4.96 -7.37 4.64
N VAL A 131 5.37 -8.08 3.61
CA VAL A 131 6.60 -7.82 2.87
C VAL A 131 6.25 -7.58 1.41
N SER A 132 6.99 -6.69 0.76
CA SER A 132 6.76 -6.35 -0.63
C SER A 132 8.01 -6.61 -1.46
N SER A 133 7.80 -6.90 -2.74
CA SER A 133 8.89 -7.07 -3.70
C SER A 133 8.48 -6.50 -5.04
N THR A 134 9.16 -5.45 -5.47
CA THR A 134 8.96 -4.89 -6.82
C THR A 134 9.41 -5.90 -7.87
N HIS A 135 10.49 -6.62 -7.58
CA HIS A 135 11.04 -7.60 -8.50
C HIS A 135 10.05 -8.72 -8.81
N HIS A 136 9.30 -9.18 -7.79
CA HIS A 136 8.29 -10.25 -7.94
C HIS A 136 6.88 -9.69 -8.17
N GLN A 137 6.68 -8.37 -8.09
CA GLN A 137 5.41 -7.69 -8.28
C GLN A 137 4.33 -8.20 -7.33
N LYS A 138 4.68 -8.36 -6.05
CA LYS A 138 3.78 -8.91 -5.04
C LYS A 138 3.97 -8.27 -3.68
N VAL A 139 2.88 -8.26 -2.91
CA VAL A 139 2.89 -8.03 -1.47
C VAL A 139 2.37 -9.31 -0.82
N LYS A 140 3.09 -9.83 0.16
CA LYS A 140 2.68 -11.03 0.89
C LYS A 140 2.46 -10.71 2.35
N TYR A 141 1.44 -11.31 2.95
CA TYR A 141 1.14 -11.14 4.36
C TYR A 141 0.42 -12.39 4.89
N LEU A 142 0.43 -12.54 6.21
CA LEU A 142 -0.22 -13.66 6.88
C LEU A 142 -1.61 -13.23 7.37
N SER A 143 -2.61 -14.04 7.09
CA SER A 143 -3.97 -13.81 7.57
C SER A 143 -4.64 -15.15 7.81
N GLY A 144 -5.18 -15.32 9.01
CA GLY A 144 -5.89 -16.57 9.35
C GLY A 144 -5.05 -17.84 9.20
N GLY A 145 -3.73 -17.75 9.45
CA GLY A 145 -2.83 -18.89 9.30
C GLY A 145 -2.44 -19.20 7.87
N GLN A 146 -2.76 -18.31 6.93
CA GLN A 146 -2.46 -18.48 5.51
C GLN A 146 -1.61 -17.33 5.00
N VAL A 147 -0.79 -17.62 3.99
CA VAL A 147 -0.06 -16.58 3.26
C VAL A 147 -0.97 -16.08 2.14
N LEU A 148 -1.28 -14.80 2.16
CA LEU A 148 -2.07 -14.14 1.13
C LEU A 148 -1.19 -13.20 0.32
N GLU A 149 -1.61 -12.93 -0.91
CA GLU A 149 -0.85 -12.09 -1.85
C GLU A 149 -1.71 -11.00 -2.44
N ILE A 150 -1.08 -9.85 -2.65
CA ILE A 150 -1.62 -8.79 -3.50
C ILE A 150 -0.67 -8.72 -4.68
N VAL A 151 -1.21 -8.89 -5.90
CA VAL A 151 -0.39 -8.97 -7.11
C VAL A 151 -0.40 -7.63 -7.83
N GLY A 152 0.78 -7.15 -8.18
CA GLY A 152 0.95 -5.91 -8.93
C GLY A 152 0.64 -6.09 -10.41
N SER A 153 0.47 -4.97 -11.10
CA SER A 153 0.26 -4.93 -12.55
C SER A 153 1.36 -4.12 -13.20
N GLN A 154 2.24 -4.78 -13.93
CA GLN A 154 3.31 -4.09 -14.68
C GLN A 154 2.73 -3.25 -15.82
N SER A 155 1.64 -3.69 -16.43
CA SER A 155 1.01 -2.94 -17.52
C SER A 155 0.48 -1.60 -17.01
N VAL A 156 -0.05 -1.55 -15.78
CA VAL A 156 -0.54 -0.32 -15.17
C VAL A 156 0.63 0.55 -14.70
N ALA A 157 1.72 -0.07 -14.22
CA ALA A 157 2.91 0.65 -13.80
C ALA A 157 3.62 1.35 -14.95
N ARG A 158 3.49 0.82 -16.14
CA ARG A 158 4.09 1.36 -17.36
C ARG A 158 3.15 2.35 -18.02
#